data_3b01870d99937b0d61b8911a7df4681e
#
_entry.id   3b01870d99937b0d61b8911a7df4681e
#
_cell.length_a   1.000
_cell.length_b   1.000
_cell.length_c   1.000
_cell.angle_alpha   90.00
_cell.angle_beta   90.00
_cell.angle_gamma   90.00
#
_symmetry.space_group_name_H-M   'P 1'
#
loop_
_entity.id
_entity.type
_entity.pdbx_description
1 polymer ?
#
loop_
_entity_poly.entity_id
_entity_poly.type
_entity_poly.pdbx_seq_one_letter_code
_entity_poly.pdbx_strand_id
1 'polypeptide(L)'
;MSVGIVMLVHTALGRAEQVARHWAAAGCPVVIHVDKSVPRQTHDAFVQALADVPALVFSKRYRCEWGTWGLVAASQTASEMMLNRFPDVRHVYLASGSCLPLRPVKELIDYLAARPRTDFIESATTADVPWTVGGLDEERFTMRFPFSWKRRRYLFDKAVAVQRFIGLKRRIPKGVVPHMGSQWWCLTRQTLSAILQDPKRAVYDAYFRHVWIPDESYFQTLARLYSTQIESRSLTLSKFDFQGKPHIFYDDHLQLLRRSDCFVARKIWPKADRLYEAFLTDEAGAMKRTEPNPGKIDRVFAKAVERRTRGRAGLYMQSRFPNEDWENGVTAAPYSVFQGFVELFENFEPWLTKSTGARVHGHLFAPDRVHFADGQNSINGALSNSAKIRDYDPKAFLTNLIWNTRGERQCFQFGPQDNQDIVWNIAKDPNAQVSVITGAWAVPLFRSNQDFADIRRTAAALQKIESEHMKVLRSHYAKARVRIWTMAEFIEAPMEPLQSILDEIGQVKTGRLSEVPKMADLTGFGQFLQNLKNQGMHPYLMGDFPVERGMSAPQKPPRKPYLVQ
;
A
#
# COMPACT_ATOMS: atom_id res chain seq x y z
N MET A 1 22.90 24.87 19.88
CA MET A 1 21.45 25.10 19.81
C MET A 1 20.84 23.81 19.32
N SER A 2 19.93 23.24 20.07
CA SER A 2 19.40 21.94 19.70
C SER A 2 17.92 22.05 19.28
N VAL A 3 17.58 21.23 18.29
CA VAL A 3 16.20 20.93 17.88
C VAL A 3 15.82 19.64 18.57
N GLY A 4 14.74 19.62 19.34
CA GLY A 4 14.24 18.42 19.98
C GLY A 4 13.22 17.72 19.07
N ILE A 5 13.29 16.41 18.99
CA ILE A 5 12.40 15.58 18.17
C ILE A 5 11.42 14.83 19.07
N VAL A 6 10.14 15.05 18.89
CA VAL A 6 9.07 14.27 19.51
C VAL A 6 8.54 13.29 18.48
N MET A 7 8.67 11.98 18.74
CA MET A 7 8.24 10.92 17.82
C MET A 7 7.05 10.14 18.36
N LEU A 8 5.95 10.12 17.59
CA LEU A 8 4.78 9.26 17.88
C LEU A 8 4.89 7.96 17.08
N VAL A 9 4.97 6.83 17.78
CA VAL A 9 5.27 5.52 17.16
C VAL A 9 4.20 4.49 17.52
N HIS A 10 3.75 3.67 16.54
CA HIS A 10 2.76 2.62 16.77
C HIS A 10 2.96 1.37 15.90
N THR A 11 3.79 1.46 14.87
CA THR A 11 4.09 0.35 13.93
C THR A 11 5.53 0.47 13.44
N ALA A 12 6.05 -0.60 12.82
CA ALA A 12 7.38 -0.64 12.20
C ALA A 12 8.49 -0.13 13.14
N LEU A 13 8.56 -0.68 14.36
CA LEU A 13 9.46 -0.20 15.41
C LEU A 13 10.93 -0.23 15.00
N GLY A 14 11.38 -1.21 14.22
CA GLY A 14 12.75 -1.24 13.70
C GLY A 14 13.09 -0.06 12.80
N ARG A 15 12.11 0.45 12.00
CA ARG A 15 12.31 1.70 11.22
C ARG A 15 12.30 2.94 12.11
N ALA A 16 11.40 2.95 13.10
CA ALA A 16 11.38 4.03 14.09
C ALA A 16 12.70 4.10 14.88
N GLU A 17 13.31 2.96 15.20
CA GLU A 17 14.64 2.87 15.81
C GLU A 17 15.71 3.51 14.92
N GLN A 18 15.81 3.09 13.65
CA GLN A 18 16.78 3.64 12.69
C GLN A 18 16.68 5.17 12.59
N VAL A 19 15.47 5.68 12.47
CA VAL A 19 15.20 7.13 12.38
C VAL A 19 15.53 7.84 13.69
N ALA A 20 15.19 7.26 14.85
CA ALA A 20 15.50 7.84 16.15
C ALA A 20 17.02 7.92 16.39
N ARG A 21 17.75 6.86 16.04
CA ARG A 21 19.24 6.83 16.11
C ARG A 21 19.84 7.90 15.19
N HIS A 22 19.33 8.07 13.99
CA HIS A 22 19.80 9.10 13.05
C HIS A 22 19.64 10.51 13.62
N TRP A 23 18.47 10.84 14.21
CA TRP A 23 18.26 12.13 14.86
C TRP A 23 19.21 12.33 16.05
N ALA A 24 19.33 11.31 16.90
CA ALA A 24 20.18 11.39 18.10
C ALA A 24 21.67 11.51 17.75
N ALA A 25 22.15 10.77 16.74
CA ALA A 25 23.52 10.86 16.24
C ALA A 25 23.87 12.27 15.73
N ALA A 26 22.89 13.00 15.19
CA ALA A 26 23.06 14.37 14.75
C ALA A 26 22.94 15.41 15.90
N GLY A 27 22.87 14.95 17.17
CA GLY A 27 22.81 15.80 18.36
C GLY A 27 21.43 16.34 18.71
N CYS A 28 20.36 15.81 18.11
CA CYS A 28 18.99 16.15 18.47
C CYS A 28 18.50 15.25 19.62
N PRO A 29 18.09 15.77 20.78
CA PRO A 29 17.41 14.99 21.79
C PRO A 29 16.08 14.46 21.24
N VAL A 30 15.74 13.20 21.59
CA VAL A 30 14.56 12.50 21.08
C VAL A 30 13.67 12.06 22.24
N VAL A 31 12.38 12.39 22.17
CA VAL A 31 11.36 11.85 23.06
C VAL A 31 10.41 10.99 22.25
N ILE A 32 10.32 9.71 22.60
CA ILE A 32 9.47 8.75 21.89
C ILE A 32 8.22 8.46 22.71
N HIS A 33 7.06 8.65 22.11
CA HIS A 33 5.80 8.09 22.58
C HIS A 33 5.47 6.83 21.80
N VAL A 34 5.34 5.69 22.48
CA VAL A 34 4.89 4.43 21.87
C VAL A 34 3.42 4.22 22.21
N ASP A 35 2.58 4.03 21.19
CA ASP A 35 1.16 3.78 21.36
C ASP A 35 0.89 2.61 22.32
N LYS A 36 -0.07 2.77 23.22
CA LYS A 36 -0.42 1.73 24.22
C LYS A 36 -0.99 0.47 23.58
N SER A 37 -1.42 0.49 22.32
CA SER A 37 -1.86 -0.68 21.56
C SER A 37 -0.70 -1.61 21.16
N VAL A 38 0.53 -1.13 21.16
CA VAL A 38 1.73 -1.96 20.95
C VAL A 38 1.86 -2.92 22.14
N PRO A 39 2.00 -4.24 21.92
CA PRO A 39 2.17 -5.21 23.00
C PRO A 39 3.35 -4.83 23.92
N ARG A 40 3.20 -5.14 25.21
CA ARG A 40 4.22 -4.76 26.21
C ARG A 40 5.59 -5.36 25.91
N GLN A 41 5.64 -6.63 25.55
CA GLN A 41 6.89 -7.31 25.18
C GLN A 41 7.61 -6.61 24.00
N THR A 42 6.86 -6.25 22.96
CA THR A 42 7.41 -5.53 21.79
C THR A 42 7.87 -4.12 22.16
N HIS A 43 7.14 -3.44 23.05
CA HIS A 43 7.54 -2.14 23.59
C HIS A 43 8.84 -2.26 24.39
N ASP A 44 8.92 -3.22 25.31
CA ASP A 44 10.08 -3.37 26.19
C ASP A 44 11.33 -3.74 25.38
N ALA A 45 11.19 -4.59 24.36
CA ALA A 45 12.27 -4.88 23.41
C ALA A 45 12.73 -3.62 22.64
N PHE A 46 11.79 -2.76 22.23
CA PHE A 46 12.12 -1.50 21.55
C PHE A 46 12.82 -0.50 22.48
N VAL A 47 12.40 -0.41 23.74
CA VAL A 47 13.08 0.40 24.75
C VAL A 47 14.51 -0.10 24.98
N GLN A 48 14.68 -1.42 25.11
CA GLN A 48 15.98 -2.04 25.29
C GLN A 48 16.89 -1.81 24.08
N ALA A 49 16.36 -1.91 22.87
CA ALA A 49 17.11 -1.66 21.63
C ALA A 49 17.66 -0.23 21.53
N LEU A 50 17.05 0.75 22.21
CA LEU A 50 17.48 2.15 22.23
C LEU A 50 18.13 2.60 23.55
N ALA A 51 18.41 1.66 24.46
CA ALA A 51 18.97 1.98 25.79
C ALA A 51 20.39 2.56 25.73
N ASP A 52 21.11 2.28 24.66
CA ASP A 52 22.48 2.78 24.39
C ASP A 52 22.51 4.20 23.83
N VAL A 53 21.35 4.76 23.43
CA VAL A 53 21.29 6.08 22.77
C VAL A 53 21.20 7.19 23.81
N PRO A 54 22.25 8.01 23.98
CA PRO A 54 22.20 9.14 24.89
C PRO A 54 21.15 10.18 24.39
N ALA A 55 20.58 10.94 25.30
CA ALA A 55 19.57 11.97 25.00
C ALA A 55 18.29 11.45 24.29
N LEU A 56 17.98 10.14 24.44
CA LEU A 56 16.72 9.55 24.01
C LEU A 56 15.95 9.05 25.24
N VAL A 57 14.67 9.44 25.33
CA VAL A 57 13.78 9.06 26.44
C VAL A 57 12.39 8.68 25.94
N PHE A 58 11.67 7.87 26.72
CA PHE A 58 10.33 7.42 26.40
C PHE A 58 9.29 8.11 27.30
N SER A 59 8.25 8.66 26.70
CA SER A 59 7.14 9.27 27.44
C SER A 59 6.09 8.25 27.89
N LYS A 60 5.21 8.66 28.79
CA LYS A 60 4.02 7.89 29.19
C LYS A 60 3.20 7.51 27.96
N ARG A 61 2.76 6.25 27.90
CA ARG A 61 2.00 5.67 26.78
C ARG A 61 0.52 6.00 26.88
N TYR A 62 -0.04 6.47 25.76
CA TYR A 62 -1.47 6.67 25.56
C TYR A 62 -1.96 5.76 24.43
N ARG A 63 -3.25 5.45 24.42
CA ARG A 63 -3.90 4.80 23.29
C ARG A 63 -4.28 5.88 22.28
N CYS A 64 -3.64 5.87 21.13
CA CYS A 64 -3.78 6.87 20.08
C CYS A 64 -4.65 6.31 18.96
N GLU A 65 -5.94 6.53 19.06
CA GLU A 65 -6.85 6.23 17.96
C GLU A 65 -7.04 7.48 17.09
N TRP A 66 -7.01 7.32 15.78
CA TRP A 66 -7.20 8.44 14.84
C TRP A 66 -8.51 9.19 15.12
N GLY A 67 -8.43 10.50 15.09
CA GLY A 67 -9.57 11.39 15.34
C GLY A 67 -9.98 11.52 16.80
N THR A 68 -9.20 10.98 17.75
CA THR A 68 -9.47 11.06 19.18
C THR A 68 -8.40 11.82 19.94
N TRP A 69 -8.71 12.22 21.16
CA TRP A 69 -7.85 12.98 22.06
C TRP A 69 -6.49 12.34 22.37
N GLY A 70 -6.37 11.00 22.22
CA GLY A 70 -5.15 10.27 22.55
C GLY A 70 -3.89 10.79 21.86
N LEU A 71 -4.00 11.25 20.60
CA LEU A 71 -2.89 11.82 19.85
C LEU A 71 -2.42 13.17 20.43
N VAL A 72 -3.36 14.01 20.85
CA VAL A 72 -3.03 15.29 21.50
C VAL A 72 -2.37 15.03 22.86
N ALA A 73 -2.93 14.15 23.69
CA ALA A 73 -2.36 13.80 24.99
C ALA A 73 -0.94 13.23 24.87
N ALA A 74 -0.70 12.40 23.85
CA ALA A 74 0.62 11.85 23.54
C ALA A 74 1.61 12.97 23.17
N SER A 75 1.20 13.87 22.28
CA SER A 75 2.02 15.02 21.85
C SER A 75 2.31 15.96 23.01
N GLN A 76 1.32 16.28 23.84
CA GLN A 76 1.50 17.12 25.04
C GLN A 76 2.53 16.51 26.00
N THR A 77 2.30 15.26 26.42
CA THR A 77 3.16 14.60 27.42
C THR A 77 4.59 14.41 26.93
N ALA A 78 4.77 14.03 25.66
CA ALA A 78 6.10 13.92 25.08
C ALA A 78 6.79 15.29 24.95
N SER A 79 6.04 16.34 24.62
CA SER A 79 6.55 17.70 24.56
C SER A 79 6.92 18.25 25.94
N GLU A 80 6.11 18.01 26.97
CA GLU A 80 6.44 18.35 28.35
C GLU A 80 7.74 17.69 28.81
N MET A 81 7.89 16.40 28.51
CA MET A 81 9.12 15.66 28.82
C MET A 81 10.33 16.26 28.07
N MET A 82 10.17 16.62 26.80
CA MET A 82 11.20 17.30 26.01
C MET A 82 11.64 18.62 26.67
N LEU A 83 10.69 19.46 27.01
CA LEU A 83 10.96 20.76 27.61
C LEU A 83 11.61 20.65 28.99
N ASN A 84 11.21 19.68 29.80
CA ASN A 84 11.71 19.50 31.17
C ASN A 84 13.10 18.84 31.18
N ARG A 85 13.32 17.84 30.31
CA ARG A 85 14.55 17.05 30.30
C ARG A 85 15.70 17.71 29.55
N PHE A 86 15.34 18.54 28.54
CA PHE A 86 16.33 19.15 27.64
C PHE A 86 16.11 20.68 27.58
N PRO A 87 16.68 21.41 28.55
CA PRO A 87 16.48 22.88 28.69
C PRO A 87 17.05 23.69 27.51
N ASP A 88 18.07 23.18 26.83
CA ASP A 88 18.72 23.85 25.69
C ASP A 88 17.96 23.75 24.36
N VAL A 89 16.93 22.92 24.29
CA VAL A 89 16.07 22.80 23.09
C VAL A 89 15.32 24.10 22.85
N ARG A 90 15.44 24.68 21.66
CA ARG A 90 14.79 25.90 21.25
C ARG A 90 13.58 25.67 20.35
N HIS A 91 13.61 24.64 19.52
CA HIS A 91 12.47 24.20 18.72
C HIS A 91 12.19 22.73 18.98
N VAL A 92 10.90 22.39 19.01
CA VAL A 92 10.44 21.00 19.11
C VAL A 92 9.76 20.63 17.81
N TYR A 93 10.25 19.59 17.16
CA TYR A 93 9.71 19.05 15.92
C TYR A 93 8.88 17.80 16.20
N LEU A 94 7.61 17.82 15.82
CA LEU A 94 6.73 16.64 15.95
C LEU A 94 6.82 15.76 14.71
N ALA A 95 7.23 14.51 14.90
CA ALA A 95 7.38 13.50 13.88
C ALA A 95 6.65 12.20 14.23
N SER A 96 6.60 11.26 13.32
CA SER A 96 6.11 9.89 13.57
C SER A 96 7.16 8.86 13.20
N GLY A 97 6.97 7.60 13.64
CA GLY A 97 7.83 6.49 13.25
C GLY A 97 7.85 6.17 11.73
N SER A 98 6.96 6.78 10.94
CA SER A 98 6.94 6.67 9.48
C SER A 98 7.43 7.94 8.76
N CYS A 99 8.06 8.86 9.49
CA CYS A 99 8.72 10.02 8.95
C CYS A 99 10.19 9.70 8.63
N LEU A 100 10.70 10.23 7.52
CA LEU A 100 12.09 10.04 7.09
C LEU A 100 12.73 11.41 6.85
N PRO A 101 13.88 11.72 7.46
CA PRO A 101 14.68 12.89 7.09
C PRO A 101 15.07 12.84 5.61
N LEU A 102 14.93 13.95 4.90
CA LEU A 102 15.27 14.06 3.46
C LEU A 102 16.50 14.92 3.22
N ARG A 103 16.90 15.68 4.21
CA ARG A 103 18.04 16.60 4.16
C ARG A 103 18.92 16.34 5.37
N PRO A 104 20.21 16.66 5.31
CA PRO A 104 21.09 16.59 6.48
C PRO A 104 20.47 17.29 7.69
N VAL A 105 20.48 16.64 8.83
CA VAL A 105 19.89 17.20 10.08
C VAL A 105 20.49 18.54 10.44
N LYS A 106 21.80 18.74 10.13
CA LYS A 106 22.48 20.02 10.32
C LYS A 106 21.79 21.16 9.58
N GLU A 107 21.28 20.92 8.37
CA GLU A 107 20.54 21.96 7.63
C GLU A 107 19.25 22.38 8.34
N LEU A 108 18.52 21.43 8.95
CA LEU A 108 17.34 21.72 9.76
C LEU A 108 17.72 22.58 10.99
N ILE A 109 18.81 22.20 11.67
CA ILE A 109 19.31 22.92 12.84
C ILE A 109 19.69 24.36 12.46
N ASP A 110 20.45 24.54 11.39
CA ASP A 110 20.91 25.85 10.91
C ASP A 110 19.71 26.70 10.43
N TYR A 111 18.76 26.09 9.74
CA TYR A 111 17.53 26.73 9.28
C TYR A 111 16.68 27.28 10.43
N LEU A 112 16.49 26.50 11.49
CA LEU A 112 15.74 26.90 12.68
C LEU A 112 16.53 27.88 13.56
N ALA A 113 17.86 27.76 13.60
CA ALA A 113 18.73 28.69 14.31
C ALA A 113 18.66 30.11 13.72
N ALA A 114 18.51 30.23 12.41
CA ALA A 114 18.29 31.51 11.72
C ALA A 114 16.87 32.09 11.96
N ARG A 115 15.95 31.31 12.53
CA ARG A 115 14.55 31.66 12.77
C ARG A 115 14.10 31.37 14.21
N PRO A 116 14.79 31.94 15.22
CA PRO A 116 14.65 31.52 16.63
C PRO A 116 13.28 31.78 17.25
N ARG A 117 12.44 32.62 16.63
CA ARG A 117 11.10 33.00 17.12
C ARG A 117 9.97 32.54 16.20
N THR A 118 10.28 31.80 15.14
CA THR A 118 9.30 31.38 14.14
C THR A 118 8.75 29.99 14.45
N ASP A 119 7.44 29.88 14.55
CA ASP A 119 6.70 28.63 14.65
C ASP A 119 6.24 28.18 13.26
N PHE A 120 6.52 26.94 12.90
CA PHE A 120 6.12 26.33 11.64
C PHE A 120 4.95 25.37 11.91
N ILE A 121 3.75 25.83 11.63
CA ILE A 121 2.53 25.06 11.83
C ILE A 121 1.46 25.53 10.83
N GLU A 122 0.92 24.59 10.04
CA GLU A 122 -0.26 24.91 9.24
C GLU A 122 -1.41 25.28 10.15
N SER A 123 -1.96 26.46 9.97
CA SER A 123 -3.00 27.02 10.83
C SER A 123 -3.89 27.94 10.01
N ALA A 124 -4.95 27.36 9.43
CA ALA A 124 -5.97 28.05 8.66
C ALA A 124 -7.27 28.16 9.47
N THR A 125 -8.03 29.23 9.25
CA THR A 125 -9.38 29.36 9.84
C THR A 125 -10.32 28.33 9.24
N THR A 126 -11.41 27.98 9.94
CA THR A 126 -12.41 27.05 9.43
C THR A 126 -13.05 27.51 8.12
N ALA A 127 -13.10 28.81 7.87
CA ALA A 127 -13.63 29.38 6.63
C ALA A 127 -12.69 29.19 5.41
N ASP A 128 -11.36 29.10 5.66
CA ASP A 128 -10.35 29.06 4.62
C ASP A 128 -9.79 27.64 4.36
N VAL A 129 -10.34 26.62 5.02
CA VAL A 129 -9.88 25.24 4.89
C VAL A 129 -10.49 24.58 3.66
N PRO A 130 -9.70 24.29 2.58
CA PRO A 130 -10.22 23.74 1.34
C PRO A 130 -10.38 22.22 1.33
N TRP A 131 -9.87 21.51 2.34
CA TRP A 131 -9.78 20.03 2.33
C TRP A 131 -10.86 19.32 3.16
N THR A 132 -11.76 20.04 3.82
CA THR A 132 -12.89 19.46 4.54
C THR A 132 -14.03 19.18 3.55
N VAL A 133 -14.01 18.05 2.94
CA VAL A 133 -15.11 17.58 2.09
C VAL A 133 -16.14 16.86 2.94
N GLY A 134 -17.42 17.24 2.85
CA GLY A 134 -18.51 16.55 3.52
C GLY A 134 -18.99 17.16 4.84
N GLY A 135 -18.63 18.39 5.15
CA GLY A 135 -19.43 19.26 6.02
C GLY A 135 -19.27 19.12 7.52
N LEU A 136 -18.08 18.86 8.03
CA LEU A 136 -17.77 19.01 9.46
C LEU A 136 -16.67 20.07 9.67
N ASP A 137 -16.87 21.28 9.14
CA ASP A 137 -15.90 22.38 9.25
C ASP A 137 -16.08 23.11 10.59
N GLU A 138 -17.05 23.99 10.66
CA GLU A 138 -17.42 24.67 11.89
C GLU A 138 -18.06 23.72 12.91
N GLU A 139 -18.84 22.76 12.44
CA GLU A 139 -19.52 21.75 13.27
C GLU A 139 -18.52 20.90 14.08
N ARG A 140 -17.30 20.69 13.58
CA ARG A 140 -16.21 20.02 14.32
C ARG A 140 -15.97 20.68 15.70
N PHE A 141 -16.16 21.98 15.79
CA PHE A 141 -15.95 22.78 17.00
C PHE A 141 -17.24 23.06 17.78
N THR A 142 -18.38 23.11 17.10
CA THR A 142 -19.66 23.48 17.72
C THR A 142 -20.50 22.28 18.15
N MET A 143 -20.12 21.06 17.76
CA MET A 143 -20.74 19.80 18.19
C MET A 143 -19.84 19.02 19.14
N ARG A 144 -20.38 17.98 19.77
CA ARG A 144 -19.63 17.04 20.60
C ARG A 144 -19.46 15.70 19.88
N PHE A 145 -18.23 15.17 19.90
CA PHE A 145 -17.89 13.90 19.30
C PHE A 145 -17.41 12.90 20.38
N PRO A 146 -18.34 12.27 21.12
CA PRO A 146 -18.01 11.36 22.22
C PRO A 146 -17.62 9.96 21.73
N PHE A 147 -17.90 9.63 20.47
CA PHE A 147 -17.65 8.32 19.91
C PHE A 147 -16.54 8.37 18.88
N SER A 148 -15.70 7.32 18.87
CA SER A 148 -14.70 7.14 17.83
C SER A 148 -15.38 6.81 16.49
N TRP A 149 -15.08 7.58 15.46
CA TRP A 149 -15.57 7.33 14.10
C TRP A 149 -15.10 5.97 13.56
N LYS A 150 -13.88 5.57 13.89
CA LYS A 150 -13.29 4.32 13.39
C LYS A 150 -13.93 3.07 14.02
N ARG A 151 -14.25 3.11 15.32
CA ARG A 151 -14.77 1.95 16.06
C ARG A 151 -16.27 1.89 16.16
N ARG A 152 -16.92 3.05 16.18
CA ARG A 152 -18.35 3.17 16.44
C ARG A 152 -19.00 4.14 15.46
N ARG A 153 -18.73 3.94 14.16
CA ARG A 153 -19.19 4.82 13.08
C ARG A 153 -20.69 5.08 13.16
N TYR A 154 -21.50 4.04 13.32
CA TYR A 154 -22.94 4.19 13.43
C TYR A 154 -23.36 5.14 14.59
N LEU A 155 -22.74 4.98 15.77
CA LEU A 155 -23.02 5.86 16.92
C LEU A 155 -22.52 7.28 16.68
N PHE A 156 -21.39 7.43 16.00
CA PHE A 156 -20.84 8.73 15.61
C PHE A 156 -21.82 9.45 14.67
N ASP A 157 -22.25 8.80 13.59
CA ASP A 157 -23.15 9.37 12.60
C ASP A 157 -24.53 9.70 13.22
N LYS A 158 -25.05 8.85 14.09
CA LYS A 158 -26.30 9.09 14.82
C LYS A 158 -26.16 10.27 15.80
N ALA A 159 -25.05 10.38 16.52
CA ALA A 159 -24.82 11.49 17.42
C ALA A 159 -24.73 12.83 16.68
N VAL A 160 -24.11 12.87 15.51
CA VAL A 160 -24.09 14.06 14.63
C VAL A 160 -25.50 14.40 14.15
N ALA A 161 -26.24 13.41 13.64
CA ALA A 161 -27.61 13.62 13.14
C ALA A 161 -28.54 14.18 14.24
N VAL A 162 -28.49 13.59 15.43
CA VAL A 162 -29.30 14.06 16.59
C VAL A 162 -28.95 15.49 16.97
N GLN A 163 -27.65 15.81 17.08
CA GLN A 163 -27.22 17.17 17.43
C GLN A 163 -27.65 18.20 16.37
N ARG A 164 -27.60 17.85 15.09
CA ARG A 164 -28.13 18.70 14.01
C ARG A 164 -29.63 18.89 14.13
N PHE A 165 -30.36 17.81 14.39
CA PHE A 165 -31.82 17.86 14.52
C PHE A 165 -32.30 18.75 15.67
N ILE A 166 -31.64 18.67 16.84
CA ILE A 166 -32.00 19.47 18.01
C ILE A 166 -31.34 20.84 18.04
N GLY A 167 -30.51 21.17 17.04
CA GLY A 167 -29.79 22.46 16.96
C GLY A 167 -28.75 22.66 18.09
N LEU A 168 -28.22 21.58 18.68
CA LEU A 168 -27.27 21.66 19.79
C LEU A 168 -25.93 22.23 19.32
N LYS A 169 -25.58 23.40 19.83
CA LYS A 169 -24.28 24.03 19.63
C LYS A 169 -23.59 24.28 20.94
N ARG A 170 -22.37 23.82 21.13
CA ARG A 170 -21.54 24.15 22.29
C ARG A 170 -20.77 25.43 22.03
N ARG A 171 -20.51 26.18 23.10
CA ARG A 171 -19.74 27.42 23.02
C ARG A 171 -18.25 27.12 22.93
N ILE A 172 -17.56 27.81 22.03
CA ILE A 172 -16.11 27.84 21.94
C ILE A 172 -15.58 28.62 23.14
N PRO A 173 -14.48 28.23 23.80
CA PRO A 173 -13.89 28.96 24.90
C PRO A 173 -13.61 30.43 24.51
N LYS A 174 -13.89 31.37 25.42
CA LYS A 174 -13.72 32.81 25.15
C LYS A 174 -12.28 33.13 24.76
N GLY A 175 -12.11 33.84 23.66
CA GLY A 175 -10.81 34.24 23.11
C GLY A 175 -10.15 33.22 22.22
N VAL A 176 -10.78 32.03 22.01
CA VAL A 176 -10.28 31.00 21.11
C VAL A 176 -10.95 31.10 19.75
N VAL A 177 -10.16 31.25 18.70
CA VAL A 177 -10.62 31.19 17.30
C VAL A 177 -10.13 29.86 16.72
N PRO A 178 -11.03 28.95 16.35
CA PRO A 178 -10.65 27.63 15.83
C PRO A 178 -9.83 27.72 14.55
N HIS A 179 -8.73 27.01 14.53
CA HIS A 179 -7.89 26.81 13.36
C HIS A 179 -7.65 25.34 13.13
N MET A 180 -7.41 24.99 11.88
CA MET A 180 -7.14 23.63 11.42
C MET A 180 -5.86 23.60 10.58
N GLY A 181 -5.22 22.44 10.54
CA GLY A 181 -4.02 22.23 9.75
C GLY A 181 -3.42 20.86 9.97
N SER A 182 -2.25 20.65 9.39
CA SER A 182 -1.51 19.39 9.56
C SER A 182 -1.12 19.17 11.03
N GLN A 183 -1.19 17.92 11.48
CA GLN A 183 -0.67 17.52 12.81
C GLN A 183 0.83 17.81 12.97
N TRP A 184 1.59 17.91 11.88
CA TRP A 184 3.05 17.93 11.89
C TRP A 184 3.60 19.34 11.92
N TRP A 185 3.98 19.76 13.10
CA TRP A 185 4.46 21.10 13.39
C TRP A 185 5.91 21.10 13.92
N CYS A 186 6.55 22.25 13.83
CA CYS A 186 7.78 22.58 14.53
C CYS A 186 7.56 23.89 15.30
N LEU A 187 7.44 23.79 16.61
CA LEU A 187 7.14 24.94 17.48
C LEU A 187 8.37 25.36 18.27
N THR A 188 8.47 26.67 18.51
CA THR A 188 9.46 27.21 19.43
C THR A 188 9.19 26.75 20.86
N ARG A 189 10.24 26.62 21.65
CA ARG A 189 10.13 26.35 23.10
C ARG A 189 9.18 27.33 23.78
N GLN A 190 9.27 28.60 23.41
CA GLN A 190 8.45 29.67 24.00
C GLN A 190 6.95 29.41 23.79
N THR A 191 6.53 29.21 22.54
CA THR A 191 5.14 28.94 22.19
C THR A 191 4.64 27.64 22.81
N LEU A 192 5.44 26.58 22.73
CA LEU A 192 5.07 25.28 23.27
C LEU A 192 4.95 25.30 24.80
N SER A 193 5.86 25.99 25.51
CA SER A 193 5.76 26.19 26.96
C SER A 193 4.52 27.00 27.33
N ALA A 194 4.22 28.09 26.60
CA ALA A 194 3.03 28.88 26.84
C ALA A 194 1.73 28.08 26.69
N ILE A 195 1.65 27.20 25.67
CA ILE A 195 0.50 26.30 25.47
C ILE A 195 0.37 25.31 26.64
N LEU A 196 1.47 24.66 27.02
CA LEU A 196 1.46 23.56 27.99
C LEU A 196 1.35 24.02 29.44
N GLN A 197 1.76 25.25 29.75
CA GLN A 197 1.76 25.82 31.10
C GLN A 197 0.61 26.85 31.35
N ASP A 198 -0.28 27.04 30.34
CA ASP A 198 -1.39 27.99 30.47
C ASP A 198 -2.32 27.61 31.63
N PRO A 199 -2.68 28.51 32.53
CA PRO A 199 -3.65 28.26 33.59
C PRO A 199 -5.02 27.75 33.08
N LYS A 200 -5.40 28.12 31.85
CA LYS A 200 -6.65 27.68 31.21
C LYS A 200 -6.51 26.37 30.44
N ARG A 201 -5.34 25.74 30.44
CA ARG A 201 -5.10 24.49 29.69
C ARG A 201 -6.16 23.43 29.98
N ALA A 202 -6.55 23.25 31.25
CA ALA A 202 -7.58 22.29 31.62
C ALA A 202 -8.93 22.56 30.92
N VAL A 203 -9.26 23.82 30.67
CA VAL A 203 -10.48 24.23 29.95
C VAL A 203 -10.32 23.89 28.46
N TYR A 204 -9.16 24.16 27.85
CA TYR A 204 -8.90 23.82 26.46
C TYR A 204 -8.90 22.31 26.25
N ASP A 205 -8.23 21.55 27.11
CA ASP A 205 -8.19 20.11 27.07
C ASP A 205 -9.61 19.51 27.17
N ALA A 206 -10.42 19.96 28.11
CA ALA A 206 -11.80 19.51 28.25
C ALA A 206 -12.66 19.85 27.03
N TYR A 207 -12.42 21.00 26.41
CA TYR A 207 -13.11 21.39 25.19
C TYR A 207 -12.68 20.55 24.00
N PHE A 208 -11.37 20.42 23.72
CA PHE A 208 -10.84 19.72 22.56
C PHE A 208 -10.99 18.20 22.64
N ARG A 209 -11.17 17.59 23.82
CA ARG A 209 -11.52 16.17 23.97
C ARG A 209 -12.79 15.77 23.22
N HIS A 210 -13.66 16.73 22.93
CA HIS A 210 -14.91 16.52 22.21
C HIS A 210 -14.90 17.11 20.80
N VAL A 211 -13.77 17.61 20.33
CA VAL A 211 -13.55 18.00 18.94
C VAL A 211 -13.19 16.76 18.13
N TRP A 212 -13.71 16.64 16.93
CA TRP A 212 -13.32 15.56 16.02
C TRP A 212 -11.97 15.88 15.37
N ILE A 213 -11.04 14.91 15.37
CA ILE A 213 -9.65 15.05 14.92
C ILE A 213 -8.95 16.24 15.63
N PRO A 214 -8.84 16.19 16.96
CA PRO A 214 -8.29 17.30 17.73
C PRO A 214 -6.80 17.52 17.51
N ASP A 215 -6.06 16.54 17.04
CA ASP A 215 -4.64 16.61 16.67
C ASP A 215 -4.37 17.54 15.46
N GLU A 216 -5.38 17.78 14.64
CA GLU A 216 -5.34 18.75 13.52
C GLU A 216 -5.87 20.13 13.89
N SER A 217 -6.18 20.39 15.15
CA SER A 217 -6.79 21.65 15.56
C SER A 217 -6.31 22.20 16.90
N TYR A 218 -5.88 21.37 17.85
CA TYR A 218 -5.46 21.79 19.18
C TYR A 218 -4.25 22.75 19.14
N PHE A 219 -3.12 22.27 18.62
CA PHE A 219 -1.90 23.07 18.53
C PHE A 219 -2.05 24.18 17.49
N GLN A 220 -2.77 23.94 16.39
CA GLN A 220 -3.06 24.91 15.34
C GLN A 220 -3.83 26.13 15.86
N THR A 221 -4.77 25.88 16.77
CA THR A 221 -5.57 26.91 17.41
C THR A 221 -4.77 27.64 18.50
N LEU A 222 -4.12 26.89 19.40
CA LEU A 222 -3.47 27.52 20.57
C LEU A 222 -2.17 28.22 20.18
N ALA A 223 -1.45 27.78 19.15
CA ALA A 223 -0.29 28.51 18.65
C ALA A 223 -0.64 29.94 18.25
N ARG A 224 -1.87 30.21 17.75
CA ARG A 224 -2.33 31.56 17.41
C ARG A 224 -2.49 32.47 18.60
N LEU A 225 -2.63 31.92 19.81
CA LEU A 225 -2.75 32.72 21.04
C LEU A 225 -1.39 33.14 21.60
N TYR A 226 -0.34 32.33 21.35
CA TYR A 226 0.93 32.49 22.08
C TYR A 226 2.13 32.74 21.17
N SER A 227 2.04 32.41 19.89
CA SER A 227 3.15 32.62 18.97
C SER A 227 3.33 34.09 18.61
N THR A 228 4.57 34.52 18.58
CA THR A 228 4.93 35.86 18.09
C THR A 228 5.09 35.91 16.58
N GLN A 229 5.42 34.78 15.96
CA GLN A 229 5.62 34.67 14.50
C GLN A 229 5.28 33.27 14.00
N ILE A 230 4.20 33.14 13.26
CA ILE A 230 3.78 31.90 12.63
C ILE A 230 4.07 31.94 11.13
N GLU A 231 4.78 30.93 10.65
CA GLU A 231 4.75 30.56 9.23
C GLU A 231 3.76 29.39 9.05
N SER A 232 2.62 29.67 8.37
CA SER A 232 1.55 28.68 8.18
C SER A 232 1.94 27.67 7.10
N ARG A 233 2.90 26.84 7.41
CA ARG A 233 3.37 25.71 6.59
C ARG A 233 3.96 24.61 7.44
N SER A 234 3.96 23.40 6.91
CA SER A 234 4.70 22.27 7.48
C SER A 234 6.11 22.19 6.88
N LEU A 235 7.09 21.80 7.69
CA LEU A 235 8.42 21.44 7.22
C LEU A 235 8.49 19.97 6.76
N THR A 236 7.38 19.25 6.93
CA THR A 236 7.21 17.86 6.53
C THR A 236 6.50 17.76 5.19
N LEU A 237 7.08 17.05 4.24
CA LEU A 237 6.45 16.70 2.99
C LEU A 237 5.38 15.62 3.27
N SER A 238 4.14 15.90 2.94
CA SER A 238 3.06 14.93 2.90
C SER A 238 2.15 15.21 1.72
N LYS A 239 1.58 14.17 1.16
CA LYS A 239 0.56 14.24 0.11
C LYS A 239 -0.67 13.53 0.62
N PHE A 240 -1.84 14.10 0.37
CA PHE A 240 -3.12 13.54 0.75
C PHE A 240 -3.98 13.31 -0.49
N ASP A 241 -4.84 12.31 -0.46
CA ASP A 241 -5.89 12.13 -1.46
C ASP A 241 -7.10 13.04 -1.15
N PHE A 242 -8.11 12.99 -2.02
CA PHE A 242 -9.32 13.77 -1.86
C PHE A 242 -10.15 13.42 -0.60
N GLN A 243 -9.89 12.26 0.01
CA GLN A 243 -10.52 11.82 1.26
C GLN A 243 -9.69 12.21 2.51
N GLY A 244 -8.58 12.92 2.32
CA GLY A 244 -7.67 13.28 3.41
C GLY A 244 -6.79 12.13 3.91
N LYS A 245 -6.68 11.03 3.16
CA LYS A 245 -5.78 9.92 3.52
C LYS A 245 -4.37 10.22 3.02
N PRO A 246 -3.32 10.02 3.86
CA PRO A 246 -1.96 10.27 3.43
C PRO A 246 -1.49 9.23 2.41
N HIS A 247 -0.88 9.70 1.35
CA HIS A 247 -0.14 8.87 0.40
C HIS A 247 1.07 8.21 1.06
N ILE A 248 1.50 7.08 0.50
CA ILE A 248 2.66 6.31 0.96
C ILE A 248 3.77 6.48 -0.07
N PHE A 249 4.99 6.76 0.40
CA PHE A 249 6.19 6.82 -0.43
C PHE A 249 6.89 5.46 -0.44
N TYR A 250 7.21 4.99 -1.63
CA TYR A 250 7.88 3.74 -1.94
C TYR A 250 9.26 3.99 -2.56
N ASP A 251 10.03 2.97 -2.81
CA ASP A 251 11.40 3.07 -3.35
C ASP A 251 11.48 3.77 -4.72
N ASP A 252 10.48 3.65 -5.55
CA ASP A 252 10.40 4.33 -6.86
C ASP A 252 10.21 5.86 -6.74
N HIS A 253 9.84 6.36 -5.56
CA HIS A 253 9.79 7.79 -5.27
C HIS A 253 11.15 8.40 -4.87
N LEU A 254 12.25 7.63 -4.86
CA LEU A 254 13.57 8.11 -4.43
C LEU A 254 13.95 9.44 -5.11
N GLN A 255 13.80 9.53 -6.44
CA GLN A 255 14.16 10.75 -7.16
C GLN A 255 13.23 11.93 -6.87
N LEU A 256 11.96 11.66 -6.58
CA LEU A 256 11.02 12.68 -6.12
C LEU A 256 11.46 13.26 -4.77
N LEU A 257 11.77 12.38 -3.81
CA LEU A 257 12.17 12.77 -2.47
C LEU A 257 13.53 13.47 -2.46
N ARG A 258 14.49 13.03 -3.29
CA ARG A 258 15.78 13.73 -3.48
C ARG A 258 15.63 15.17 -4.01
N ARG A 259 14.59 15.43 -4.79
CA ARG A 259 14.28 16.78 -5.32
C ARG A 259 13.43 17.62 -4.38
N SER A 260 12.92 17.03 -3.31
CA SER A 260 12.14 17.75 -2.30
C SER A 260 13.02 18.77 -1.57
N ASP A 261 12.45 19.93 -1.30
CA ASP A 261 13.05 20.97 -0.46
C ASP A 261 12.62 20.87 1.02
N CYS A 262 11.68 19.98 1.37
CA CYS A 262 11.28 19.72 2.74
C CYS A 262 12.35 18.95 3.52
N PHE A 263 12.36 19.12 4.84
CA PHE A 263 13.34 18.45 5.71
C PHE A 263 12.97 17.02 6.02
N VAL A 264 11.69 16.69 6.05
CA VAL A 264 11.16 15.37 6.39
C VAL A 264 10.08 14.98 5.41
N ALA A 265 9.90 13.69 5.12
CA ALA A 265 8.76 13.18 4.35
C ALA A 265 7.97 12.13 5.14
N ARG A 266 6.67 12.02 4.84
CA ARG A 266 5.75 10.99 5.34
C ARG A 266 4.60 10.70 4.35
N LYS A 267 4.02 9.50 4.35
CA LYS A 267 4.41 8.28 5.09
C LYS A 267 5.36 7.46 4.24
N ILE A 268 6.44 7.02 4.84
CA ILE A 268 7.35 6.10 4.17
C ILE A 268 6.90 4.66 4.42
N TRP A 269 6.89 3.85 3.36
CA TRP A 269 6.61 2.42 3.48
C TRP A 269 7.71 1.73 4.29
N PRO A 270 7.38 0.91 5.30
CA PRO A 270 8.41 0.31 6.17
C PRO A 270 9.40 -0.60 5.44
N LYS A 271 9.02 -1.12 4.26
CA LYS A 271 9.88 -1.98 3.43
C LYS A 271 10.52 -1.23 2.25
N ALA A 272 10.50 0.10 2.26
CA ALA A 272 11.20 0.92 1.28
C ALA A 272 12.69 1.05 1.65
N ASP A 273 13.40 -0.07 1.55
CA ASP A 273 14.78 -0.21 2.03
C ASP A 273 15.72 0.81 1.38
N ARG A 274 15.57 1.04 0.07
CA ARG A 274 16.35 2.03 -0.69
C ARG A 274 16.15 3.46 -0.21
N LEU A 275 14.95 3.80 0.27
CA LEU A 275 14.70 5.13 0.82
C LEU A 275 15.38 5.30 2.16
N TYR A 276 15.26 4.31 3.07
CA TYR A 276 15.92 4.38 4.37
C TYR A 276 17.44 4.39 4.22
N GLU A 277 17.99 3.55 3.37
CA GLU A 277 19.43 3.52 3.08
C GLU A 277 19.92 4.86 2.51
N ALA A 278 19.23 5.40 1.49
CA ALA A 278 19.63 6.62 0.81
C ALA A 278 19.56 7.89 1.67
N PHE A 279 18.66 7.94 2.67
CA PHE A 279 18.43 9.15 3.46
C PHE A 279 18.91 9.08 4.91
N LEU A 280 19.27 7.91 5.42
CA LEU A 280 19.84 7.76 6.78
C LEU A 280 21.36 7.59 6.78
N THR A 281 22.01 7.60 5.62
CA THR A 281 23.47 7.65 5.53
C THR A 281 23.95 9.11 5.52
N ASP A 282 25.16 9.34 5.98
CA ASP A 282 25.77 10.70 6.04
C ASP A 282 26.00 11.33 4.66
N GLU A 283 25.92 10.52 3.59
CA GLU A 283 26.05 10.96 2.19
C GLU A 283 24.74 11.52 1.59
N ALA A 284 23.67 11.60 2.36
CA ALA A 284 22.36 12.04 1.91
C ALA A 284 22.32 13.51 1.47
N GLY A 285 22.86 13.74 0.31
CA GLY A 285 22.59 14.91 -0.52
C GLY A 285 23.44 16.14 -0.27
N ALA A 286 23.76 16.84 -1.34
CA ALA A 286 24.33 18.18 -1.29
C ALA A 286 23.39 19.13 -0.51
N MET A 287 23.94 19.99 0.32
CA MET A 287 23.18 21.01 1.06
C MET A 287 22.29 21.84 0.15
N LYS A 288 21.00 21.87 0.43
CA LYS A 288 20.01 22.64 -0.32
C LYS A 288 19.68 23.93 0.43
N ARG A 289 20.01 25.06 -0.16
CA ARG A 289 19.67 26.38 0.39
C ARG A 289 18.25 26.86 0.00
N THR A 290 17.32 25.91 -0.22
CA THR A 290 15.96 26.24 -0.66
C THR A 290 14.97 26.21 0.47
N GLU A 291 13.99 27.11 0.44
CA GLU A 291 12.90 27.17 1.40
C GLU A 291 11.96 25.96 1.23
N PRO A 292 11.59 25.30 2.34
CA PRO A 292 10.63 24.19 2.31
C PRO A 292 9.28 24.61 1.73
N ASN A 293 8.84 23.88 0.70
CA ASN A 293 7.54 24.10 0.06
C ASN A 293 6.80 22.78 -0.13
N PRO A 294 6.02 22.32 0.86
CA PRO A 294 5.29 21.06 0.79
C PRO A 294 4.26 21.03 -0.36
N GLY A 295 3.69 22.18 -0.74
CA GLY A 295 2.73 22.26 -1.87
C GLY A 295 3.34 22.04 -3.26
N LYS A 296 4.68 22.03 -3.40
CA LYS A 296 5.36 21.75 -4.65
C LYS A 296 5.04 20.34 -5.19
N ILE A 297 4.77 19.39 -4.31
CA ILE A 297 4.44 18.03 -4.70
C ILE A 297 3.14 17.97 -5.52
N ASP A 298 2.15 18.79 -5.23
CA ASP A 298 0.88 18.83 -5.97
C ASP A 298 1.08 19.19 -7.44
N ARG A 299 1.96 20.15 -7.71
CA ARG A 299 2.34 20.52 -9.08
C ARG A 299 3.08 19.41 -9.82
N VAL A 300 3.95 18.67 -9.11
CA VAL A 300 4.66 17.51 -9.68
C VAL A 300 3.67 16.41 -10.05
N PHE A 301 2.69 16.14 -9.18
CA PHE A 301 1.65 15.14 -9.44
C PHE A 301 0.70 15.55 -10.55
N ALA A 302 0.25 16.80 -10.59
CA ALA A 302 -0.58 17.32 -11.69
C ALA A 302 0.10 17.13 -13.05
N LYS A 303 1.40 17.45 -13.15
CA LYS A 303 2.18 17.22 -14.37
C LYS A 303 2.33 15.73 -14.71
N ALA A 304 2.46 14.86 -13.71
CA ALA A 304 2.57 13.42 -13.92
C ALA A 304 1.26 12.83 -14.43
N VAL A 305 0.12 13.25 -13.88
CA VAL A 305 -1.23 12.87 -14.34
C VAL A 305 -1.42 13.34 -15.80
N GLU A 306 -1.09 14.58 -16.10
CA GLU A 306 -1.20 15.12 -17.46
C GLU A 306 -0.37 14.31 -18.47
N ARG A 307 0.87 13.95 -18.13
CA ARG A 307 1.73 13.12 -18.97
C ARG A 307 1.14 11.74 -19.22
N ARG A 308 0.55 11.14 -18.20
CA ARG A 308 -0.10 9.83 -18.29
C ARG A 308 -1.32 9.85 -19.20
N THR A 309 -2.19 10.84 -19.08
CA THR A 309 -3.38 10.98 -19.93
C THR A 309 -3.01 11.21 -21.40
N ARG A 310 -1.80 11.69 -21.67
CA ARG A 310 -1.24 11.82 -23.02
C ARG A 310 -0.43 10.59 -23.48
N GLY A 311 -0.57 9.42 -22.81
CA GLY A 311 0.13 8.19 -23.16
C GLY A 311 1.61 8.16 -22.77
N ARG A 312 2.09 9.09 -21.94
CA ARG A 312 3.46 9.10 -21.41
C ARG A 312 3.49 8.54 -19.99
N ALA A 313 4.58 7.83 -19.66
CA ALA A 313 4.82 7.39 -18.30
C ALA A 313 4.87 8.59 -17.35
N GLY A 314 4.00 8.62 -16.38
CA GLY A 314 3.93 9.63 -15.33
C GLY A 314 4.34 9.07 -13.97
N LEU A 315 4.52 9.95 -13.02
CA LEU A 315 4.69 9.55 -11.63
C LEU A 315 3.34 9.06 -11.09
N TYR A 316 3.33 7.86 -10.57
CA TYR A 316 2.17 7.22 -9.99
C TYR A 316 2.32 7.13 -8.47
N MET A 317 1.24 7.36 -7.75
CA MET A 317 1.25 7.32 -6.30
C MET A 317 -0.12 6.91 -5.77
N GLN A 318 -0.11 6.11 -4.72
CA GLN A 318 -1.28 5.61 -4.04
C GLN A 318 -1.29 6.11 -2.59
N SER A 319 -2.43 6.62 -2.15
CA SER A 319 -2.57 7.19 -0.81
C SER A 319 -2.44 6.14 0.28
N ARG A 320 -3.09 5.00 0.07
CA ARG A 320 -3.06 3.84 0.96
C ARG A 320 -3.14 2.58 0.15
N PHE A 321 -2.09 1.82 0.09
CA PHE A 321 -2.18 0.51 -0.51
C PHE A 321 -2.67 -0.53 0.51
N PRO A 322 -3.65 -1.35 0.16
CA PRO A 322 -4.53 -1.25 -1.01
C PRO A 322 -5.58 -0.13 -0.85
N ASN A 323 -6.12 0.38 -1.97
CA ASN A 323 -7.13 1.42 -2.01
C ASN A 323 -8.23 1.07 -3.02
N GLU A 324 -9.49 1.10 -2.60
CA GLU A 324 -10.65 0.77 -3.44
C GLU A 324 -10.93 1.82 -4.51
N ASP A 325 -10.73 3.10 -4.19
CA ASP A 325 -10.97 4.23 -5.09
C ASP A 325 -9.76 4.48 -5.98
N TRP A 326 -9.68 3.73 -7.06
CA TRP A 326 -8.51 3.69 -7.90
C TRP A 326 -8.68 4.52 -9.18
N GLU A 327 -7.79 5.44 -9.42
CA GLU A 327 -7.85 6.34 -10.59
C GLU A 327 -7.47 5.66 -11.91
N ASN A 328 -6.76 4.52 -11.88
CA ASN A 328 -6.26 3.84 -13.08
C ASN A 328 -7.00 2.55 -13.37
N GLY A 329 -7.70 2.51 -14.50
CA GLY A 329 -8.38 1.31 -14.98
C GLY A 329 -7.51 0.36 -15.82
N VAL A 330 -6.29 0.79 -16.22
CA VAL A 330 -5.40 0.08 -17.16
C VAL A 330 -4.01 0.00 -16.57
N THR A 331 -3.31 -1.11 -16.77
CA THR A 331 -1.92 -1.25 -16.34
C THR A 331 -0.96 -0.43 -17.22
N ALA A 332 0.26 -0.19 -16.72
CA ALA A 332 1.24 0.68 -17.38
C ALA A 332 2.07 -0.01 -18.46
N ALA A 333 2.06 -1.34 -18.53
CA ALA A 333 2.87 -2.14 -19.46
C ALA A 333 2.21 -3.49 -19.75
N PRO A 334 2.54 -4.13 -20.87
CA PRO A 334 2.05 -5.46 -21.19
C PRO A 334 2.53 -6.52 -20.20
N TYR A 335 1.65 -7.47 -19.88
CA TYR A 335 1.93 -8.62 -19.02
C TYR A 335 1.22 -9.87 -19.53
N SER A 336 1.67 -11.05 -19.06
CA SER A 336 1.11 -12.32 -19.49
C SER A 336 0.53 -13.11 -18.32
N VAL A 337 -0.64 -13.70 -18.55
CA VAL A 337 -1.39 -14.52 -17.59
C VAL A 337 -1.53 -15.94 -18.15
N PHE A 338 -1.19 -16.92 -17.34
CA PHE A 338 -1.23 -18.33 -17.72
C PHE A 338 -2.19 -19.11 -16.83
N GLN A 339 -3.10 -19.83 -17.46
CA GLN A 339 -3.98 -20.77 -16.76
C GLN A 339 -3.78 -22.18 -17.31
N GLY A 340 -3.58 -23.13 -16.43
CA GLY A 340 -3.47 -24.55 -16.79
C GLY A 340 -2.06 -25.00 -17.18
N PHE A 341 -1.10 -24.10 -17.24
CA PHE A 341 0.27 -24.44 -17.68
C PHE A 341 1.08 -25.12 -16.59
N VAL A 342 1.02 -24.65 -15.36
CA VAL A 342 1.75 -25.27 -14.23
C VAL A 342 1.11 -26.59 -13.79
N GLU A 343 -0.17 -26.77 -14.08
CA GLU A 343 -0.87 -28.02 -13.83
C GLU A 343 -0.46 -29.09 -14.83
N LEU A 344 -0.22 -28.69 -16.08
CA LEU A 344 0.12 -29.61 -17.18
C LEU A 344 1.62 -29.83 -17.33
N PHE A 345 2.45 -28.84 -17.02
CA PHE A 345 3.90 -28.92 -17.23
C PHE A 345 4.67 -28.87 -15.92
N GLU A 346 5.58 -29.79 -15.74
CA GLU A 346 6.57 -29.74 -14.68
C GLU A 346 7.57 -28.60 -14.97
N ASN A 347 7.87 -27.76 -13.97
CA ASN A 347 8.83 -26.65 -14.05
C ASN A 347 8.54 -25.61 -15.16
N PHE A 348 7.26 -25.34 -15.45
CA PHE A 348 6.88 -24.33 -16.46
C PHE A 348 7.45 -22.95 -16.18
N GLU A 349 7.41 -22.47 -14.94
CA GLU A 349 7.88 -21.13 -14.55
C GLU A 349 9.39 -20.94 -14.78
N PRO A 350 10.28 -21.82 -14.29
CA PRO A 350 11.71 -21.73 -14.59
C PRO A 350 12.02 -21.87 -16.09
N TRP A 351 11.28 -22.73 -16.80
CA TRP A 351 11.45 -22.90 -18.24
C TRP A 351 11.09 -21.61 -19.00
N LEU A 352 9.96 -20.98 -18.65
CA LEU A 352 9.51 -19.72 -19.27
C LEU A 352 10.48 -18.57 -18.97
N THR A 353 10.94 -18.46 -17.72
CA THR A 353 11.95 -17.49 -17.31
C THR A 353 13.22 -17.62 -18.13
N LYS A 354 13.74 -18.85 -18.27
CA LYS A 354 14.95 -19.15 -19.05
C LYS A 354 14.78 -18.82 -20.54
N SER A 355 13.59 -19.13 -21.10
CA SER A 355 13.31 -18.97 -22.53
C SER A 355 13.06 -17.52 -22.95
N THR A 356 12.56 -16.66 -22.05
CA THR A 356 12.11 -15.30 -22.39
C THR A 356 12.86 -14.18 -21.66
N GLY A 357 13.53 -14.49 -20.57
CA GLY A 357 14.08 -13.49 -19.65
C GLY A 357 13.02 -12.70 -18.88
N ALA A 358 11.75 -13.06 -18.99
CA ALA A 358 10.67 -12.42 -18.25
C ALA A 358 10.69 -12.85 -16.77
N ARG A 359 10.15 -12.01 -15.92
CA ARG A 359 9.91 -12.36 -14.52
C ARG A 359 8.62 -13.18 -14.42
N VAL A 360 8.74 -14.44 -14.04
CA VAL A 360 7.61 -15.36 -13.95
C VAL A 360 7.28 -15.63 -12.49
N HIS A 361 6.09 -15.23 -12.09
CA HIS A 361 5.53 -15.46 -10.77
C HIS A 361 4.66 -16.72 -10.77
N GLY A 362 4.47 -17.31 -9.61
CA GLY A 362 3.41 -18.28 -9.38
C GLY A 362 2.04 -17.62 -9.37
N HIS A 363 1.12 -18.15 -8.58
CA HIS A 363 -0.23 -17.63 -8.44
C HIS A 363 -0.24 -16.33 -7.62
N LEU A 364 -0.33 -15.18 -8.30
CA LEU A 364 -0.39 -13.89 -7.62
C LEU A 364 -1.69 -13.69 -6.83
N PHE A 365 -2.73 -14.43 -7.19
CA PHE A 365 -4.06 -14.33 -6.58
C PHE A 365 -4.45 -15.57 -5.78
N ALA A 366 -3.48 -16.42 -5.41
CA ALA A 366 -3.72 -17.58 -4.54
C ALA A 366 -4.31 -17.17 -3.17
N PRO A 367 -5.18 -18.02 -2.57
CA PRO A 367 -5.91 -17.66 -1.35
C PRO A 367 -5.02 -17.55 -0.11
N ASP A 368 -3.88 -18.24 -0.08
CA ASP A 368 -2.94 -18.26 1.04
C ASP A 368 -2.01 -17.05 1.07
N ARG A 369 -1.37 -16.75 -0.06
CA ARG A 369 -0.44 -15.63 -0.20
C ARG A 369 -0.20 -15.30 -1.68
N VAL A 370 0.48 -14.20 -1.94
CA VAL A 370 1.00 -13.88 -3.28
C VAL A 370 2.29 -14.68 -3.53
N HIS A 371 2.30 -15.47 -4.59
CA HIS A 371 3.47 -16.27 -4.97
C HIS A 371 4.35 -15.47 -5.94
N PHE A 372 5.20 -14.60 -5.39
CA PHE A 372 6.17 -13.87 -6.21
C PHE A 372 7.28 -14.80 -6.74
N ALA A 373 7.87 -14.39 -7.87
CA ALA A 373 9.05 -15.04 -8.43
C ALA A 373 10.16 -15.20 -7.36
N ASP A 374 10.93 -16.27 -7.46
CA ASP A 374 12.04 -16.59 -6.55
C ASP A 374 11.65 -16.67 -5.06
N GLY A 375 10.37 -16.90 -4.77
CA GLY A 375 9.87 -17.01 -3.40
C GLY A 375 9.95 -15.72 -2.59
N GLN A 376 10.06 -14.57 -3.23
CA GLN A 376 10.21 -13.27 -2.56
C GLN A 376 8.98 -12.94 -1.69
N ASN A 377 9.22 -12.34 -0.54
CA ASN A 377 8.16 -11.88 0.37
C ASN A 377 7.64 -10.48 0.03
N SER A 378 8.33 -9.76 -0.83
CA SER A 378 7.93 -8.42 -1.30
C SER A 378 8.66 -8.07 -2.59
N ILE A 379 8.04 -7.22 -3.42
CA ILE A 379 8.65 -6.68 -4.64
C ILE A 379 8.92 -5.19 -4.45
N ASN A 380 10.15 -4.75 -4.80
CA ASN A 380 10.61 -3.35 -4.72
C ASN A 380 10.38 -2.71 -3.34
N GLY A 381 10.45 -3.52 -2.27
CA GLY A 381 10.25 -3.07 -0.89
C GLY A 381 8.83 -2.56 -0.56
N ALA A 382 7.91 -2.62 -1.51
CA ALA A 382 6.60 -1.98 -1.42
C ALA A 382 5.44 -3.00 -1.39
N LEU A 383 5.38 -3.90 -2.38
CA LEU A 383 4.30 -4.88 -2.50
C LEU A 383 4.59 -6.10 -1.61
N SER A 384 3.69 -6.36 -0.68
CA SER A 384 3.76 -7.50 0.24
C SER A 384 3.13 -8.75 -0.37
N ASN A 385 3.59 -9.94 0.05
CA ASN A 385 2.99 -11.23 -0.31
C ASN A 385 1.72 -11.58 0.49
N SER A 386 1.16 -10.67 1.28
CA SER A 386 -0.06 -10.91 2.06
C SER A 386 -1.29 -10.97 1.17
N ALA A 387 -1.98 -12.13 1.13
CA ALA A 387 -3.26 -12.28 0.44
C ALA A 387 -4.30 -11.29 0.97
N LYS A 388 -4.39 -11.09 2.28
CA LYS A 388 -5.33 -10.15 2.90
C LYS A 388 -5.14 -8.70 2.43
N ILE A 389 -3.89 -8.27 2.20
CA ILE A 389 -3.62 -6.92 1.69
C ILE A 389 -3.97 -6.84 0.21
N ARG A 390 -3.62 -7.85 -0.58
CA ARG A 390 -3.97 -7.94 -2.00
C ARG A 390 -5.48 -7.94 -2.21
N ASP A 391 -6.23 -8.77 -1.45
CA ASP A 391 -7.68 -8.97 -1.62
C ASP A 391 -8.52 -7.78 -1.17
N TYR A 392 -7.94 -6.86 -0.41
CA TYR A 392 -8.61 -5.58 -0.12
C TYR A 392 -8.85 -4.74 -1.39
N ASP A 393 -7.91 -4.77 -2.34
CA ASP A 393 -8.03 -4.16 -3.67
C ASP A 393 -7.13 -4.88 -4.68
N PRO A 394 -7.61 -6.00 -5.28
CA PRO A 394 -6.84 -6.82 -6.23
C PRO A 394 -6.41 -6.03 -7.46
N LYS A 395 -7.25 -5.10 -7.94
CA LYS A 395 -6.97 -4.24 -9.08
C LYS A 395 -5.81 -3.29 -8.81
N ALA A 396 -5.84 -2.61 -7.67
CA ALA A 396 -4.75 -1.74 -7.28
C ALA A 396 -3.45 -2.50 -7.07
N PHE A 397 -3.50 -3.72 -6.52
CA PHE A 397 -2.35 -4.60 -6.39
C PHE A 397 -1.70 -4.88 -7.75
N LEU A 398 -2.47 -5.37 -8.73
CA LEU A 398 -1.96 -5.67 -10.08
C LEU A 398 -1.41 -4.41 -10.76
N THR A 399 -2.13 -3.31 -10.71
CA THR A 399 -1.71 -2.04 -11.31
C THR A 399 -0.39 -1.54 -10.71
N ASN A 400 -0.21 -1.66 -9.37
CA ASN A 400 1.04 -1.32 -8.71
C ASN A 400 2.19 -2.26 -9.08
N LEU A 401 1.94 -3.57 -9.16
CA LEU A 401 2.94 -4.53 -9.57
C LEU A 401 3.50 -4.15 -10.95
N ILE A 402 2.63 -3.99 -11.93
CA ILE A 402 3.04 -3.68 -13.31
C ILE A 402 3.70 -2.29 -13.38
N TRP A 403 3.24 -1.30 -12.61
CA TRP A 403 3.86 0.01 -12.55
C TRP A 403 5.27 -0.02 -11.97
N ASN A 404 5.45 -0.70 -10.85
CA ASN A 404 6.73 -0.75 -10.15
C ASN A 404 7.77 -1.59 -10.88
N THR A 405 7.33 -2.46 -11.79
CA THR A 405 8.17 -3.37 -12.58
C THR A 405 8.12 -3.06 -14.08
N ARG A 406 7.71 -1.86 -14.47
CA ARG A 406 7.46 -1.46 -15.88
C ARG A 406 8.66 -1.55 -16.81
N GLY A 407 9.85 -1.78 -16.32
CA GLY A 407 11.05 -2.06 -17.12
C GLY A 407 11.25 -3.54 -17.45
N GLU A 408 10.42 -4.42 -16.89
CA GLU A 408 10.51 -5.87 -17.00
C GLU A 408 9.18 -6.44 -17.48
N ARG A 409 9.23 -7.51 -18.27
CA ARG A 409 8.02 -8.26 -18.61
C ARG A 409 7.58 -9.10 -17.42
N GLN A 410 6.36 -8.94 -16.97
CA GLN A 410 5.76 -9.70 -15.88
C GLN A 410 4.89 -10.82 -16.47
N CYS A 411 5.04 -12.01 -15.92
CA CYS A 411 4.23 -13.19 -16.22
C CYS A 411 3.74 -13.78 -14.89
N PHE A 412 2.51 -14.32 -14.83
CA PHE A 412 2.02 -14.99 -13.64
C PHE A 412 0.97 -16.04 -13.94
N GLN A 413 0.81 -16.98 -13.00
CA GLN A 413 -0.21 -18.01 -13.04
C GLN A 413 -1.53 -17.47 -12.48
N PHE A 414 -2.63 -17.88 -13.11
CA PHE A 414 -3.98 -17.59 -12.65
C PHE A 414 -4.91 -18.74 -13.02
N GLY A 415 -5.72 -19.20 -12.09
CA GLY A 415 -6.60 -20.35 -12.30
C GLY A 415 -7.88 -20.30 -11.47
N PRO A 416 -8.72 -21.35 -11.57
CA PRO A 416 -10.00 -21.42 -10.87
C PRO A 416 -9.87 -21.44 -9.33
N GLN A 417 -8.69 -21.77 -8.81
CA GLN A 417 -8.39 -21.79 -7.37
C GLN A 417 -8.07 -20.41 -6.79
N ASP A 418 -7.82 -19.42 -7.65
CA ASP A 418 -7.41 -18.09 -7.27
C ASP A 418 -8.61 -17.18 -6.91
N ASN A 419 -8.34 -16.00 -6.34
CA ASN A 419 -9.36 -14.98 -6.12
C ASN A 419 -9.88 -14.44 -7.47
N GLN A 420 -11.14 -14.68 -7.78
CA GLN A 420 -11.77 -14.36 -9.06
C GLN A 420 -12.18 -12.89 -9.22
N ASP A 421 -12.08 -12.07 -8.19
CA ASP A 421 -12.50 -10.65 -8.23
C ASP A 421 -11.70 -9.82 -9.25
N ILE A 422 -10.50 -10.29 -9.62
CA ILE A 422 -9.63 -9.64 -10.60
C ILE A 422 -9.97 -9.96 -12.08
N VAL A 423 -10.75 -11.00 -12.34
CA VAL A 423 -10.97 -11.55 -13.70
C VAL A 423 -11.43 -10.49 -14.71
N TRP A 424 -12.43 -9.69 -14.34
CA TRP A 424 -12.92 -8.62 -15.20
C TRP A 424 -11.90 -7.51 -15.46
N ASN A 425 -11.03 -7.23 -14.50
CA ASN A 425 -9.98 -6.24 -14.68
C ASN A 425 -8.90 -6.73 -15.65
N ILE A 426 -8.51 -8.01 -15.54
CA ILE A 426 -7.59 -8.65 -16.50
C ILE A 426 -8.23 -8.69 -17.89
N ALA A 427 -9.48 -9.14 -18.02
CA ALA A 427 -10.15 -9.26 -19.31
C ALA A 427 -10.34 -7.92 -20.02
N LYS A 428 -10.58 -6.83 -19.30
CA LYS A 428 -10.76 -5.48 -19.86
C LYS A 428 -9.45 -4.73 -20.11
N ASP A 429 -8.32 -5.23 -19.63
CA ASP A 429 -7.03 -4.56 -19.79
C ASP A 429 -6.40 -4.89 -21.16
N PRO A 430 -6.23 -3.92 -22.07
CA PRO A 430 -5.61 -4.15 -23.37
C PRO A 430 -4.13 -4.55 -23.29
N ASN A 431 -3.49 -4.36 -22.14
CA ASN A 431 -2.11 -4.79 -21.89
C ASN A 431 -2.01 -6.26 -21.44
N ALA A 432 -3.13 -6.89 -21.10
CA ALA A 432 -3.16 -8.28 -20.69
C ALA A 432 -3.06 -9.23 -21.90
N GLN A 433 -2.24 -10.26 -21.76
CA GLN A 433 -2.14 -11.38 -22.68
C GLN A 433 -2.46 -12.65 -21.91
N VAL A 434 -3.61 -13.23 -22.18
CA VAL A 434 -4.16 -14.35 -21.41
C VAL A 434 -4.09 -15.62 -22.24
N SER A 435 -3.38 -16.64 -21.75
CA SER A 435 -3.25 -17.95 -22.36
C SER A 435 -3.86 -19.01 -21.44
N VAL A 436 -4.82 -19.75 -21.93
CA VAL A 436 -5.61 -20.70 -21.12
C VAL A 436 -5.57 -22.10 -21.75
N ILE A 437 -5.23 -23.09 -20.93
CA ILE A 437 -5.46 -24.51 -21.18
C ILE A 437 -6.64 -24.94 -20.32
N THR A 438 -7.81 -25.11 -20.92
CA THR A 438 -9.03 -25.45 -20.16
C THR A 438 -9.00 -26.90 -19.69
N GLY A 439 -9.50 -27.12 -18.47
CA GLY A 439 -9.59 -28.44 -17.86
C GLY A 439 -8.33 -28.92 -17.16
N ALA A 440 -7.21 -28.21 -17.28
CA ALA A 440 -5.95 -28.60 -16.66
C ALA A 440 -6.02 -28.64 -15.10
N TRP A 441 -7.00 -27.93 -14.48
CA TRP A 441 -7.31 -28.04 -13.05
C TRP A 441 -7.57 -29.48 -12.57
N ALA A 442 -7.91 -30.39 -13.47
CA ALA A 442 -8.16 -31.79 -13.15
C ALA A 442 -6.87 -32.58 -12.91
N VAL A 443 -5.73 -32.15 -13.47
CA VAL A 443 -4.44 -32.84 -13.35
C VAL A 443 -3.92 -32.91 -11.91
N PRO A 444 -3.89 -31.82 -11.12
CA PRO A 444 -3.51 -31.91 -9.71
C PRO A 444 -4.43 -32.81 -8.90
N LEU A 445 -5.73 -32.81 -9.19
CA LEU A 445 -6.71 -33.67 -8.51
C LEU A 445 -6.50 -35.14 -8.84
N PHE A 446 -6.19 -35.47 -10.11
CA PHE A 446 -5.85 -36.79 -10.54
C PHE A 446 -4.61 -37.35 -9.84
N ARG A 447 -3.62 -36.49 -9.59
CA ARG A 447 -2.36 -36.85 -8.89
C ARG A 447 -2.48 -36.76 -7.35
N SER A 448 -3.61 -36.32 -6.83
CA SER A 448 -3.85 -36.17 -5.41
C SER A 448 -4.13 -37.50 -4.72
N ASN A 449 -3.67 -37.62 -3.47
CA ASN A 449 -3.99 -38.74 -2.59
C ASN A 449 -5.21 -38.44 -1.68
N GLN A 450 -6.03 -37.44 -2.02
CA GLN A 450 -7.24 -37.09 -1.25
C GLN A 450 -8.33 -38.15 -1.41
N ASP A 451 -9.30 -38.12 -0.48
CA ASP A 451 -10.50 -38.95 -0.64
C ASP A 451 -11.26 -38.58 -1.92
N PHE A 452 -11.75 -39.60 -2.66
CA PHE A 452 -12.36 -39.37 -3.96
C PHE A 452 -13.64 -38.50 -3.89
N ALA A 453 -14.37 -38.55 -2.78
CA ALA A 453 -15.54 -37.69 -2.59
C ALA A 453 -15.14 -36.20 -2.49
N ASP A 454 -14.01 -35.90 -1.86
CA ASP A 454 -13.46 -34.55 -1.79
C ASP A 454 -12.91 -34.09 -3.13
N ILE A 455 -12.20 -34.98 -3.84
CA ILE A 455 -11.74 -34.74 -5.23
C ILE A 455 -12.94 -34.38 -6.12
N ARG A 456 -14.01 -35.17 -6.08
CA ARG A 456 -15.22 -34.93 -6.88
C ARG A 456 -15.86 -33.58 -6.57
N ARG A 457 -15.94 -33.21 -5.28
CA ARG A 457 -16.51 -31.93 -4.84
C ARG A 457 -15.67 -30.76 -5.33
N THR A 458 -14.35 -30.86 -5.17
CA THR A 458 -13.39 -29.84 -5.62
C THR A 458 -13.40 -29.72 -7.14
N ALA A 459 -13.40 -30.84 -7.87
CA ALA A 459 -13.47 -30.87 -9.33
C ALA A 459 -14.72 -30.13 -9.86
N ALA A 460 -15.88 -30.39 -9.25
CA ALA A 460 -17.13 -29.74 -9.65
C ALA A 460 -17.09 -28.22 -9.40
N ALA A 461 -16.50 -27.79 -8.29
CA ALA A 461 -16.34 -26.37 -7.96
C ALA A 461 -15.38 -25.68 -8.95
N LEU A 462 -14.20 -26.25 -9.19
CA LEU A 462 -13.21 -25.69 -10.11
C LEU A 462 -13.73 -25.61 -11.54
N GLN A 463 -14.43 -26.65 -12.02
CA GLN A 463 -15.05 -26.63 -13.35
C GLN A 463 -16.08 -25.51 -13.48
N LYS A 464 -16.90 -25.28 -12.44
CA LYS A 464 -17.88 -24.21 -12.44
C LYS A 464 -17.22 -22.84 -12.52
N ILE A 465 -16.19 -22.61 -11.69
CA ILE A 465 -15.44 -21.35 -11.69
C ILE A 465 -14.77 -21.13 -13.05
N GLU A 466 -14.11 -22.13 -13.60
CA GLU A 466 -13.48 -22.02 -14.93
C GLU A 466 -14.52 -21.69 -16.01
N SER A 467 -15.70 -22.31 -15.97
CA SER A 467 -16.79 -21.98 -16.91
C SER A 467 -17.19 -20.50 -16.85
N GLU A 468 -17.31 -19.92 -15.64
CA GLU A 468 -17.60 -18.49 -15.50
C GLU A 468 -16.44 -17.63 -15.99
N HIS A 469 -15.20 -18.00 -15.68
CA HIS A 469 -14.01 -17.34 -16.20
C HIS A 469 -13.98 -17.33 -17.74
N MET A 470 -14.28 -18.46 -18.38
CA MET A 470 -14.34 -18.54 -19.84
C MET A 470 -15.44 -17.66 -20.45
N LYS A 471 -16.58 -17.48 -19.77
CA LYS A 471 -17.62 -16.52 -20.20
C LYS A 471 -17.08 -15.08 -20.20
N VAL A 472 -16.34 -14.70 -19.18
CA VAL A 472 -15.73 -13.36 -19.07
C VAL A 472 -14.71 -13.16 -20.20
N LEU A 473 -13.79 -14.10 -20.40
CA LEU A 473 -12.74 -14.00 -21.42
C LEU A 473 -13.28 -14.01 -22.86
N ARG A 474 -14.42 -14.66 -23.09
CA ARG A 474 -15.11 -14.69 -24.40
C ARG A 474 -16.11 -13.55 -24.59
N SER A 475 -16.26 -12.69 -23.61
CA SER A 475 -17.16 -11.54 -23.67
C SER A 475 -16.69 -10.51 -24.69
N HIS A 476 -17.63 -9.87 -25.40
CA HIS A 476 -17.34 -8.74 -26.28
C HIS A 476 -16.77 -7.49 -25.56
N TYR A 477 -16.83 -7.46 -24.23
CA TYR A 477 -16.17 -6.43 -23.42
C TYR A 477 -14.70 -6.72 -23.09
N ALA A 478 -14.22 -7.93 -23.40
CA ALA A 478 -12.82 -8.28 -23.22
C ALA A 478 -11.97 -7.50 -24.24
N LYS A 479 -10.92 -6.82 -23.73
CA LYS A 479 -9.94 -6.08 -24.52
C LYS A 479 -8.56 -6.72 -24.47
N ALA A 480 -8.39 -7.67 -23.54
CA ALA A 480 -7.19 -8.49 -23.43
C ALA A 480 -7.00 -9.35 -24.68
N ARG A 481 -5.75 -9.66 -25.00
CA ARG A 481 -5.45 -10.66 -26.02
C ARG A 481 -5.59 -12.05 -25.41
N VAL A 482 -6.62 -12.79 -25.80
CA VAL A 482 -6.97 -14.07 -25.20
C VAL A 482 -6.74 -15.22 -26.19
N ARG A 483 -6.09 -16.29 -25.72
CA ARG A 483 -5.92 -17.56 -26.41
C ARG A 483 -6.44 -18.67 -25.52
N ILE A 484 -7.28 -19.53 -26.04
CA ILE A 484 -7.89 -20.63 -25.29
C ILE A 484 -7.72 -21.91 -26.08
N TRP A 485 -7.15 -22.92 -25.43
CA TRP A 485 -7.05 -24.28 -25.94
C TRP A 485 -7.74 -25.24 -24.96
N THR A 486 -8.30 -26.32 -25.49
CA THR A 486 -8.62 -27.45 -24.62
C THR A 486 -7.32 -28.18 -24.26
N MET A 487 -7.32 -28.87 -23.12
CA MET A 487 -6.13 -29.62 -22.68
C MET A 487 -5.75 -30.68 -23.74
N ALA A 488 -6.72 -31.36 -24.38
CA ALA A 488 -6.46 -32.34 -25.41
C ALA A 488 -5.82 -31.73 -26.67
N GLU A 489 -6.38 -30.61 -27.19
CA GLU A 489 -5.80 -29.90 -28.34
C GLU A 489 -4.37 -29.42 -28.06
N PHE A 490 -4.12 -28.94 -26.82
CA PHE A 490 -2.79 -28.46 -26.46
C PHE A 490 -1.76 -29.58 -26.36
N ILE A 491 -2.14 -30.74 -25.80
CA ILE A 491 -1.26 -31.89 -25.67
C ILE A 491 -0.92 -32.49 -27.04
N GLU A 492 -1.86 -32.47 -27.97
CA GLU A 492 -1.67 -33.02 -29.33
C GLU A 492 -0.58 -32.29 -30.13
N ALA A 493 -0.48 -30.95 -29.96
CA ALA A 493 0.48 -30.13 -30.69
C ALA A 493 1.00 -28.91 -29.87
N PRO A 494 1.81 -29.15 -28.81
CA PRO A 494 2.19 -28.08 -27.87
C PRO A 494 3.24 -27.10 -28.41
N MET A 495 4.00 -27.49 -29.45
CA MET A 495 5.13 -26.71 -29.98
C MET A 495 4.69 -25.37 -30.55
N GLU A 496 3.65 -25.33 -31.39
CA GLU A 496 3.18 -24.12 -32.05
C GLU A 496 2.60 -23.10 -31.07
N PRO A 497 1.68 -23.49 -30.14
CA PRO A 497 1.21 -22.59 -29.09
C PRO A 497 2.32 -22.02 -28.21
N LEU A 498 3.25 -22.86 -27.77
CA LEU A 498 4.37 -22.42 -26.92
C LEU A 498 5.29 -21.45 -27.65
N GLN A 499 5.65 -21.73 -28.92
CA GLN A 499 6.44 -20.79 -29.73
C GLN A 499 5.74 -19.46 -29.89
N SER A 500 4.44 -19.45 -30.17
CA SER A 500 3.65 -18.23 -30.29
C SER A 500 3.63 -17.39 -28.99
N ILE A 501 3.61 -18.06 -27.83
CA ILE A 501 3.70 -17.41 -26.52
C ILE A 501 5.10 -16.82 -26.31
N LEU A 502 6.16 -17.56 -26.62
CA LEU A 502 7.53 -17.09 -26.48
C LEU A 502 7.81 -15.87 -27.37
N ASP A 503 7.35 -15.91 -28.63
CA ASP A 503 7.52 -14.81 -29.59
C ASP A 503 6.81 -13.53 -29.14
N GLU A 504 5.70 -13.67 -28.41
CA GLU A 504 4.95 -12.53 -27.89
C GLU A 504 5.58 -11.91 -26.64
N ILE A 505 6.19 -12.73 -25.78
CA ILE A 505 6.80 -12.29 -24.52
C ILE A 505 8.22 -11.79 -24.75
N GLY A 506 8.97 -12.46 -25.63
CA GLY A 506 10.39 -12.20 -25.82
C GLY A 506 10.67 -10.79 -26.33
N GLN A 507 11.56 -10.07 -25.66
CA GLN A 507 12.12 -8.79 -26.13
C GLN A 507 13.24 -9.01 -27.17
N VAL A 508 13.79 -10.21 -27.22
CA VAL A 508 14.81 -10.65 -28.17
C VAL A 508 14.18 -11.72 -29.05
N LYS A 509 14.51 -11.76 -30.35
CA LYS A 509 14.05 -12.85 -31.22
C LYS A 509 14.38 -14.19 -30.57
N THR A 510 13.37 -14.83 -29.99
CA THR A 510 13.50 -16.17 -29.43
C THR A 510 13.82 -17.13 -30.57
N GLY A 511 14.88 -17.92 -30.44
CA GLY A 511 15.19 -18.99 -31.38
C GLY A 511 13.99 -19.91 -31.51
N ARG A 512 13.98 -20.70 -32.59
CA ARG A 512 12.93 -21.73 -32.76
C ARG A 512 12.96 -22.69 -31.59
N LEU A 513 11.81 -22.93 -30.97
CA LEU A 513 11.66 -23.85 -29.85
C LEU A 513 12.07 -25.28 -30.30
N SER A 514 13.04 -25.87 -29.62
CA SER A 514 13.52 -27.24 -29.92
C SER A 514 12.87 -28.29 -29.02
N GLU A 515 12.49 -27.91 -27.80
CA GLU A 515 11.94 -28.80 -26.79
C GLU A 515 10.80 -28.12 -26.01
N VAL A 516 9.78 -28.91 -25.68
CA VAL A 516 8.71 -28.47 -24.78
C VAL A 516 9.09 -28.78 -23.33
N PRO A 517 8.58 -28.03 -22.34
CA PRO A 517 8.72 -28.42 -20.94
C PRO A 517 8.09 -29.78 -20.71
N LYS A 518 8.61 -30.53 -19.76
CA LYS A 518 8.12 -31.89 -19.45
C LYS A 518 6.66 -31.84 -19.03
N MET A 519 5.81 -32.56 -19.75
CA MET A 519 4.40 -32.71 -19.38
C MET A 519 4.22 -33.66 -18.21
N ALA A 520 3.18 -33.44 -17.42
CA ALA A 520 2.74 -34.34 -16.36
C ALA A 520 2.32 -35.70 -16.95
N ASP A 521 2.58 -36.78 -16.24
CA ASP A 521 2.09 -38.10 -16.61
C ASP A 521 0.56 -38.16 -16.45
N LEU A 522 -0.11 -38.49 -17.55
CA LEU A 522 -1.56 -38.59 -17.65
C LEU A 522 -2.04 -40.03 -17.84
N THR A 523 -1.16 -41.02 -17.60
CA THR A 523 -1.53 -42.45 -17.68
C THR A 523 -2.68 -42.74 -16.70
N GLY A 524 -3.81 -43.25 -17.21
CA GLY A 524 -5.02 -43.48 -16.40
C GLY A 524 -5.95 -42.28 -16.20
N PHE A 525 -5.62 -41.08 -16.76
CA PHE A 525 -6.44 -39.88 -16.62
C PHE A 525 -7.86 -40.05 -17.17
N GLY A 526 -8.03 -40.76 -18.30
CA GLY A 526 -9.36 -41.06 -18.85
C GLY A 526 -10.22 -41.89 -17.89
N GLN A 527 -9.64 -42.86 -17.18
CA GLN A 527 -10.34 -43.63 -16.14
C GLN A 527 -10.72 -42.75 -14.92
N PHE A 528 -9.86 -41.83 -14.55
CA PHE A 528 -10.17 -40.85 -13.49
C PHE A 528 -11.39 -39.98 -13.86
N LEU A 529 -11.45 -39.46 -15.06
CA LEU A 529 -12.61 -38.69 -15.56
C LEU A 529 -13.88 -39.54 -15.58
N GLN A 530 -13.78 -40.85 -15.99
CA GLN A 530 -14.90 -41.77 -15.93
C GLN A 530 -15.38 -42.00 -14.48
N ASN A 531 -14.47 -42.10 -13.53
CA ASN A 531 -14.81 -42.26 -12.12
C ASN A 531 -15.55 -41.01 -11.57
N LEU A 532 -15.13 -39.80 -11.95
CA LEU A 532 -15.86 -38.55 -11.64
C LEU A 532 -17.30 -38.57 -12.20
N LYS A 533 -17.45 -39.05 -13.44
CA LYS A 533 -18.75 -39.22 -14.08
C LYS A 533 -19.64 -40.22 -13.37
N ASN A 534 -19.08 -41.36 -12.98
CA ASN A 534 -19.77 -42.41 -12.24
C ASN A 534 -20.31 -41.91 -10.89
N GLN A 535 -19.68 -40.86 -10.31
CA GLN A 535 -20.12 -40.17 -9.09
C GLN A 535 -21.03 -38.96 -9.37
N GLY A 536 -21.63 -38.88 -10.55
CA GLY A 536 -22.63 -37.87 -10.89
C GLY A 536 -22.07 -36.48 -11.25
N MET A 537 -20.77 -36.36 -11.53
CA MET A 537 -20.19 -35.19 -12.17
C MET A 537 -20.27 -35.32 -13.70
N HIS A 538 -20.27 -34.20 -14.42
CA HIS A 538 -20.16 -34.13 -15.87
C HIS A 538 -18.89 -33.34 -16.27
N PRO A 539 -17.69 -33.97 -16.23
CA PRO A 539 -16.47 -33.31 -16.67
C PRO A 539 -16.57 -33.01 -18.18
N TYR A 540 -16.33 -31.74 -18.55
CA TYR A 540 -16.41 -31.34 -19.97
C TYR A 540 -15.20 -31.85 -20.80
N LEU A 541 -14.18 -32.42 -20.12
CA LEU A 541 -13.06 -33.14 -20.71
C LEU A 541 -13.44 -34.56 -21.17
N MET A 542 -14.65 -35.03 -20.86
CA MET A 542 -15.11 -36.35 -21.28
C MET A 542 -15.21 -36.45 -22.80
N GLY A 543 -14.60 -37.53 -23.34
CA GLY A 543 -14.50 -37.77 -24.78
C GLY A 543 -13.17 -37.32 -25.37
N ASP A 544 -12.45 -36.42 -24.74
CA ASP A 544 -11.12 -35.98 -25.17
C ASP A 544 -10.03 -36.96 -24.70
N PHE A 545 -10.26 -37.68 -23.59
CA PHE A 545 -9.37 -38.68 -23.02
C PHE A 545 -10.10 -40.04 -22.97
N PRO A 546 -9.84 -40.94 -23.94
CA PRO A 546 -10.48 -42.25 -23.96
C PRO A 546 -10.03 -43.11 -22.77
N VAL A 547 -10.98 -43.83 -22.18
CA VAL A 547 -10.67 -44.89 -21.22
C VAL A 547 -9.88 -45.98 -21.93
N GLU A 548 -8.67 -46.23 -21.51
CA GLU A 548 -7.77 -47.20 -22.17
C GLU A 548 -8.39 -48.59 -22.22
N ARG A 549 -8.95 -48.95 -23.38
CA ARG A 549 -8.99 -50.30 -23.89
C ARG A 549 -8.03 -50.28 -25.06
N GLY A 550 -6.82 -50.78 -24.84
CA GLY A 550 -5.69 -50.84 -25.75
C GLY A 550 -6.05 -50.80 -27.22
N MET A 551 -5.98 -49.65 -27.86
CA MET A 551 -5.78 -49.43 -29.30
C MET A 551 -5.54 -47.95 -29.59
N SER A 552 -4.53 -47.69 -30.40
CA SER A 552 -4.13 -46.38 -30.88
C SER A 552 -5.27 -45.70 -31.65
N ALA A 553 -5.62 -44.45 -31.25
CA ALA A 553 -6.56 -43.63 -31.98
C ALA A 553 -5.90 -42.94 -33.19
N PRO A 554 -6.60 -42.72 -34.31
CA PRO A 554 -6.07 -42.04 -35.48
C PRO A 554 -5.88 -40.53 -35.20
N GLN A 555 -4.72 -40.01 -35.62
CA GLN A 555 -4.37 -38.60 -35.53
C GLN A 555 -5.35 -37.74 -36.32
N LYS A 556 -6.03 -36.81 -35.68
CA LYS A 556 -6.77 -35.71 -36.32
C LYS A 556 -5.86 -34.50 -36.56
N PRO A 557 -6.04 -33.78 -37.67
CA PRO A 557 -5.22 -32.60 -37.95
C PRO A 557 -5.46 -31.48 -36.90
N PRO A 558 -4.42 -30.71 -36.57
CA PRO A 558 -4.50 -29.67 -35.53
C PRO A 558 -5.54 -28.61 -35.90
N ARG A 559 -6.41 -28.29 -34.96
CA ARG A 559 -7.36 -27.15 -35.07
C ARG A 559 -6.68 -25.85 -34.63
N LYS A 560 -6.87 -24.79 -35.41
CA LYS A 560 -6.35 -23.47 -35.08
C LYS A 560 -7.01 -22.94 -33.79
N PRO A 561 -6.26 -22.28 -32.90
CA PRO A 561 -6.84 -21.70 -31.67
C PRO A 561 -7.88 -20.65 -32.00
N TYR A 562 -8.93 -20.56 -31.19
CA TYR A 562 -9.89 -19.46 -31.26
C TYR A 562 -9.20 -18.16 -30.81
N LEU A 563 -9.03 -17.23 -31.74
CA LEU A 563 -8.71 -15.85 -31.43
C LEU A 563 -10.03 -15.12 -31.14
N VAL A 564 -10.21 -14.66 -29.91
CA VAL A 564 -11.26 -13.69 -29.59
C VAL A 564 -10.65 -12.31 -29.90
N GLN A 565 -11.15 -11.65 -30.94
CA GLN A 565 -10.75 -10.28 -31.31
C GLN A 565 -11.32 -9.26 -30.34
#